data_936efcd93beccbdf7955ee1acce27c3c
#
_entry.id   936efcd93beccbdf7955ee1acce27c3c
#
_cell.length_a   1.000
_cell.length_b   1.000
_cell.length_c   1.000
_cell.angle_alpha   90.00
_cell.angle_beta   90.00
_cell.angle_gamma   90.00
#
_symmetry.space_group_name_H-M   'P 1'
#
loop_
_entity.id
_entity.type
_entity.pdbx_description
1 polymer ?
#
loop_
_entity_poly.entity_id
_entity_poly.type
_entity_poly.pdbx_seq_one_letter_code
_entity_poly.pdbx_strand_id
1 'polypeptide(L)'
;MGPPHFVGLGAQKAGTSWWNALIHEHPLVHRAGGQPKELHFFDRAWEEPVEEADLRLYWQHFPRPEGGVAGEWTPGYLIDFWTPELIARAAPEARILVLLRDPVERLRSGITHQLATSRTPLTHRDIQGAFQRGLYAPQLRRVLAAFPAEQVLIGQYEACRADPAAELARTIEFLGLPPFEPSAGALEGAVNPTTSRKFEPSPALRRALLEGYAPDLEQLSEIIPGLDLSRWPSARELGLA
;
A
#
# COMPACT_ATOMS: atom_id res chain seq x y z
N MET A 1 -23.55 -9.90 0.79
CA MET A 1 -22.59 -8.81 1.09
C MET A 1 -22.14 -8.93 2.54
N GLY A 2 -20.94 -8.45 2.88
CA GLY A 2 -20.41 -8.52 4.25
C GLY A 2 -19.06 -7.82 4.36
N PRO A 3 -18.38 -7.87 5.52
CA PRO A 3 -17.06 -7.26 5.68
C PRO A 3 -16.07 -7.80 4.64
N PRO A 4 -15.09 -7.00 4.19
CA PRO A 4 -14.05 -7.50 3.28
C PRO A 4 -13.23 -8.62 3.93
N HIS A 5 -12.70 -9.53 3.11
CA HIS A 5 -11.76 -10.56 3.56
C HIS A 5 -10.34 -10.04 3.62
N PHE A 6 -10.03 -9.03 2.81
CA PHE A 6 -8.74 -8.34 2.86
C PHE A 6 -8.88 -6.84 2.55
N VAL A 7 -7.97 -6.05 3.11
CA VAL A 7 -7.86 -4.61 2.82
C VAL A 7 -6.39 -4.24 2.61
N GLY A 8 -6.10 -3.64 1.47
CA GLY A 8 -4.79 -3.05 1.18
C GLY A 8 -4.73 -1.59 1.65
N LEU A 9 -3.87 -1.28 2.62
CA LEU A 9 -3.79 0.05 3.21
C LEU A 9 -2.82 1.00 2.52
N GLY A 10 -1.82 0.49 1.84
CA GLY A 10 -0.74 1.32 1.28
C GLY A 10 0.39 0.51 0.65
N ALA A 11 1.51 1.20 0.39
CA ALA A 11 1.70 2.65 0.42
C ALA A 11 1.42 3.26 -0.96
N GLN A 12 0.97 4.50 -0.97
CA GLN A 12 0.78 5.22 -2.24
C GLN A 12 2.09 5.29 -3.04
N LYS A 13 2.04 4.94 -4.33
CA LYS A 13 3.20 4.89 -5.26
C LYS A 13 4.22 3.76 -4.99
N ALA A 14 3.81 2.75 -4.25
CA ALA A 14 4.60 1.54 -4.02
C ALA A 14 4.22 0.36 -4.95
N GLY A 15 3.50 0.61 -6.05
CA GLY A 15 3.14 -0.46 -7.00
C GLY A 15 1.83 -1.18 -6.67
N THR A 16 1.04 -0.68 -5.75
CA THR A 16 -0.21 -1.29 -5.28
C THR A 16 -1.23 -1.56 -6.39
N SER A 17 -1.26 -0.76 -7.48
CA SER A 17 -2.17 -1.01 -8.60
C SER A 17 -1.81 -2.26 -9.38
N TRP A 18 -0.52 -2.49 -9.60
CA TRP A 18 -0.01 -3.72 -10.23
C TRP A 18 -0.30 -4.93 -9.33
N TRP A 19 0.07 -4.84 -8.05
CA TRP A 19 -0.10 -5.96 -7.13
C TRP A 19 -1.58 -6.33 -6.91
N ASN A 20 -2.44 -5.32 -6.77
CA ASN A 20 -3.87 -5.55 -6.68
C ASN A 20 -4.47 -6.15 -7.96
N ALA A 21 -3.95 -5.78 -9.15
CA ALA A 21 -4.38 -6.39 -10.41
C ALA A 21 -4.03 -7.88 -10.45
N LEU A 22 -2.80 -8.25 -10.03
CA LEU A 22 -2.36 -9.65 -9.96
C LEU A 22 -3.22 -10.48 -8.98
N ILE A 23 -3.51 -9.95 -7.79
CA ILE A 23 -4.41 -10.61 -6.82
C ILE A 23 -5.78 -10.88 -7.45
N HIS A 24 -6.30 -9.94 -8.24
CA HIS A 24 -7.63 -10.06 -8.86
C HIS A 24 -7.65 -10.92 -10.14
N GLU A 25 -6.52 -11.45 -10.60
CA GLU A 25 -6.51 -12.51 -11.61
C GLU A 25 -6.87 -13.87 -11.00
N HIS A 26 -6.76 -14.01 -9.69
CA HIS A 26 -7.14 -15.26 -9.03
C HIS A 26 -8.67 -15.49 -9.15
N PRO A 27 -9.11 -16.67 -9.63
CA PRO A 27 -10.53 -16.93 -9.94
C PRO A 27 -11.46 -16.86 -8.71
N LEU A 28 -10.92 -17.00 -7.52
CA LEU A 28 -11.66 -16.89 -6.25
C LEU A 28 -11.59 -15.49 -5.61
N VAL A 29 -10.97 -14.50 -6.27
CA VAL A 29 -10.97 -13.10 -5.80
C VAL A 29 -12.04 -12.32 -6.55
N HIS A 30 -13.01 -11.81 -5.81
CA HIS A 30 -14.22 -11.21 -6.38
C HIS A 30 -14.31 -9.71 -6.10
N ARG A 31 -14.92 -9.00 -7.05
CA ARG A 31 -15.35 -7.59 -6.91
C ARG A 31 -16.84 -7.47 -7.16
N ALA A 32 -17.47 -6.51 -6.51
CA ALA A 32 -18.78 -6.05 -6.96
C ALA A 32 -18.64 -5.41 -8.35
N GLY A 33 -19.64 -5.63 -9.23
CA GLY A 33 -19.63 -5.05 -10.57
C GLY A 33 -19.51 -3.53 -10.52
N GLY A 34 -18.57 -2.96 -11.28
CA GLY A 34 -18.33 -1.52 -11.32
C GLY A 34 -17.55 -0.93 -10.13
N GLN A 35 -17.17 -1.75 -9.17
CA GLN A 35 -16.40 -1.28 -8.01
C GLN A 35 -15.00 -0.78 -8.43
N PRO A 36 -14.60 0.46 -8.04
CA PRO A 36 -13.25 0.94 -8.26
C PRO A 36 -12.24 0.15 -7.40
N LYS A 37 -10.96 0.21 -7.76
CA LYS A 37 -9.89 -0.37 -6.94
C LYS A 37 -9.84 0.26 -5.56
N GLU A 38 -9.93 1.58 -5.49
CA GLU A 38 -9.81 2.41 -4.31
C GLU A 38 -11.20 2.93 -3.94
N LEU A 39 -11.73 2.50 -2.79
CA LEU A 39 -13.06 2.92 -2.35
C LEU A 39 -13.05 4.30 -1.72
N HIS A 40 -11.96 4.69 -1.07
CA HIS A 40 -11.87 5.97 -0.37
C HIS A 40 -12.98 6.18 0.67
N PHE A 41 -13.55 5.10 1.19
CA PHE A 41 -14.73 5.12 2.03
C PHE A 41 -14.50 5.86 3.36
N PHE A 42 -13.31 5.69 3.94
CA PHE A 42 -12.95 6.27 5.23
C PHE A 42 -12.17 7.60 5.13
N ASP A 43 -11.96 8.14 3.92
CA ASP A 43 -11.17 9.36 3.73
C ASP A 43 -11.74 10.57 4.50
N ARG A 44 -13.06 10.63 4.68
CA ARG A 44 -13.75 11.72 5.36
C ARG A 44 -14.16 11.42 6.81
N ALA A 45 -13.68 10.32 7.38
CA ALA A 45 -14.00 9.94 8.76
C ALA A 45 -13.48 10.91 9.83
N TRP A 46 -12.64 11.87 9.45
CA TRP A 46 -12.23 12.98 10.30
C TRP A 46 -13.28 14.08 10.43
N GLU A 47 -14.24 14.16 9.51
CA GLU A 47 -15.31 15.17 9.53
C GLU A 47 -16.45 14.74 10.47
N GLU A 48 -16.83 13.45 10.42
CA GLU A 48 -17.94 12.90 11.18
C GLU A 48 -17.60 11.53 11.74
N PRO A 49 -18.08 11.17 12.95
CA PRO A 49 -17.90 9.80 13.47
C PRO A 49 -18.51 8.76 12.54
N VAL A 50 -17.80 7.65 12.37
CA VAL A 50 -18.29 6.49 11.59
C VAL A 50 -19.17 5.63 12.51
N GLU A 51 -20.45 5.53 12.17
CA GLU A 51 -21.47 4.77 12.90
C GLU A 51 -21.62 3.35 12.33
N GLU A 52 -22.33 2.48 13.05
CA GLU A 52 -22.63 1.12 12.59
C GLU A 52 -23.39 1.05 11.25
N ALA A 53 -24.19 2.06 10.96
CA ALA A 53 -24.88 2.16 9.67
C ALA A 53 -23.89 2.35 8.53
N ASP A 54 -22.84 3.14 8.72
CA ASP A 54 -21.80 3.40 7.72
C ASP A 54 -20.97 2.13 7.46
N LEU A 55 -20.66 1.37 8.51
CA LEU A 55 -19.99 0.08 8.36
C LEU A 55 -20.80 -0.89 7.51
N ARG A 56 -22.13 -0.91 7.69
CA ARG A 56 -23.00 -1.72 6.82
C ARG A 56 -23.05 -1.23 5.37
N LEU A 57 -22.92 0.08 5.12
CA LEU A 57 -22.77 0.63 3.77
C LEU A 57 -21.44 0.21 3.16
N TYR A 58 -20.34 0.25 3.92
CA TYR A 58 -19.04 -0.25 3.48
C TYR A 58 -19.12 -1.72 3.06
N TRP A 59 -19.81 -2.57 3.82
CA TRP A 59 -19.95 -3.99 3.51
C TRP A 59 -20.70 -4.28 2.21
N GLN A 60 -21.51 -3.36 1.71
CA GLN A 60 -22.22 -3.53 0.45
C GLN A 60 -21.29 -3.57 -0.77
N HIS A 61 -20.05 -3.15 -0.60
CA HIS A 61 -19.03 -3.23 -1.65
C HIS A 61 -18.42 -4.64 -1.80
N PHE A 62 -18.66 -5.56 -0.84
CA PHE A 62 -17.96 -6.84 -0.85
C PHE A 62 -18.92 -8.01 -0.96
N PRO A 63 -18.90 -8.71 -2.13
CA PRO A 63 -19.66 -9.95 -2.28
C PRO A 63 -19.10 -11.05 -1.37
N ARG A 64 -19.94 -12.02 -1.02
CA ARG A 64 -19.57 -13.20 -0.22
C ARG A 64 -19.76 -14.46 -1.05
N PRO A 65 -18.92 -14.71 -2.08
CA PRO A 65 -18.99 -15.92 -2.86
C PRO A 65 -18.52 -17.12 -2.01
N GLU A 66 -19.12 -18.28 -2.27
CA GLU A 66 -18.70 -19.52 -1.62
C GLU A 66 -17.27 -19.87 -2.05
N GLY A 67 -16.40 -20.12 -1.06
CA GLY A 67 -14.99 -20.46 -1.26
C GLY A 67 -14.10 -19.35 -1.81
N GLY A 68 -14.66 -18.12 -1.97
CA GLY A 68 -13.91 -16.98 -2.49
C GLY A 68 -13.71 -15.85 -1.49
N VAL A 69 -12.90 -14.89 -1.85
CA VAL A 69 -12.60 -13.69 -1.06
C VAL A 69 -12.94 -12.42 -1.84
N ALA A 70 -13.25 -11.35 -1.11
CA ALA A 70 -13.43 -10.02 -1.67
C ALA A 70 -12.74 -8.98 -0.80
N GLY A 71 -12.21 -7.93 -1.41
CA GLY A 71 -11.52 -6.87 -0.70
C GLY A 71 -11.27 -5.66 -1.60
N GLU A 72 -10.53 -4.71 -1.05
CA GLU A 72 -10.12 -3.48 -1.74
C GLU A 72 -8.67 -3.13 -1.47
N TRP A 73 -8.17 -2.11 -2.19
CA TRP A 73 -6.86 -1.52 -1.89
C TRP A 73 -6.90 0.00 -2.09
N THR A 74 -7.04 0.74 -0.99
CA THR A 74 -6.97 2.21 -0.95
C THR A 74 -5.66 2.66 -0.30
N PRO A 75 -4.63 3.04 -1.07
CA PRO A 75 -3.30 3.33 -0.52
C PRO A 75 -3.22 4.56 0.39
N GLY A 76 -4.25 5.41 0.37
CA GLY A 76 -4.38 6.55 1.27
C GLY A 76 -4.57 6.14 2.74
N TYR A 77 -5.18 5.00 2.98
CA TYR A 77 -5.52 4.53 4.33
C TYR A 77 -4.31 4.34 5.26
N LEU A 78 -3.13 4.08 4.72
CA LEU A 78 -1.94 3.88 5.54
C LEU A 78 -1.48 5.16 6.25
N ILE A 79 -1.60 6.31 5.58
CA ILE A 79 -1.19 7.58 6.18
C ILE A 79 -2.26 8.16 7.12
N ASP A 80 -3.54 7.88 6.85
CA ASP A 80 -4.66 8.40 7.63
C ASP A 80 -4.69 7.72 9.00
N PHE A 81 -4.42 8.47 10.05
CA PHE A 81 -4.20 7.92 11.39
C PHE A 81 -5.46 7.28 12.02
N TRP A 82 -6.64 7.63 11.53
CA TRP A 82 -7.94 7.08 12.00
C TRP A 82 -8.34 5.77 11.29
N THR A 83 -7.79 5.50 10.08
CA THR A 83 -8.28 4.43 9.22
C THR A 83 -8.00 3.02 9.74
N PRO A 84 -6.81 2.68 10.29
CA PRO A 84 -6.56 1.32 10.76
C PRO A 84 -7.58 0.84 11.82
N GLU A 85 -7.93 1.70 12.77
CA GLU A 85 -8.90 1.38 13.82
C GLU A 85 -10.33 1.24 13.26
N LEU A 86 -10.72 2.08 12.31
CA LEU A 86 -12.01 2.00 11.64
C LEU A 86 -12.15 0.70 10.82
N ILE A 87 -11.09 0.29 10.14
CA ILE A 87 -11.09 -0.97 9.39
C ILE A 87 -11.14 -2.15 10.36
N ALA A 88 -10.44 -2.11 11.49
CA ALA A 88 -10.52 -3.16 12.51
C ALA A 88 -11.95 -3.30 13.08
N ARG A 89 -12.68 -2.18 13.24
CA ARG A 89 -14.11 -2.21 13.59
C ARG A 89 -14.98 -2.76 12.46
N ALA A 90 -14.72 -2.34 11.23
CA ALA A 90 -15.51 -2.74 10.06
C ALA A 90 -15.29 -4.20 9.65
N ALA A 91 -14.07 -4.70 9.82
CA ALA A 91 -13.66 -6.00 9.34
C ALA A 91 -12.56 -6.61 10.25
N PRO A 92 -12.90 -7.04 11.47
CA PRO A 92 -11.93 -7.51 12.46
C PRO A 92 -11.15 -8.77 12.01
N GLU A 93 -11.72 -9.56 11.12
CA GLU A 93 -11.11 -10.79 10.57
C GLU A 93 -10.38 -10.53 9.23
N ALA A 94 -10.34 -9.28 8.75
CA ALA A 94 -9.72 -8.99 7.46
C ALA A 94 -8.20 -9.18 7.50
N ARG A 95 -7.65 -9.71 6.42
CA ARG A 95 -6.22 -9.74 6.17
C ARG A 95 -5.77 -8.40 5.60
N ILE A 96 -4.75 -7.83 6.21
CA ILE A 96 -4.24 -6.50 5.88
C ILE A 96 -3.01 -6.62 4.99
N LEU A 97 -3.03 -5.94 3.86
CA LEU A 97 -1.94 -5.90 2.91
C LEU A 97 -1.28 -4.52 2.92
N VAL A 98 0.01 -4.47 3.08
CA VAL A 98 0.81 -3.25 2.94
C VAL A 98 1.97 -3.54 2.00
N LEU A 99 2.13 -2.75 0.96
CA LEU A 99 3.27 -2.82 0.04
C LEU A 99 4.13 -1.58 0.23
N LEU A 100 5.35 -1.74 0.73
CA LEU A 100 6.32 -0.67 0.92
C LEU A 100 7.23 -0.55 -0.30
N ARG A 101 7.89 0.58 -0.41
CA ARG A 101 8.90 0.89 -1.43
C ARG A 101 9.96 1.77 -0.81
N ASP A 102 11.19 1.76 -1.36
CA ASP A 102 12.20 2.76 -1.02
C ASP A 102 11.56 4.16 -0.89
N PRO A 103 11.64 4.83 0.27
CA PRO A 103 10.88 6.05 0.53
C PRO A 103 11.26 7.21 -0.40
N VAL A 104 12.53 7.29 -0.82
CA VAL A 104 12.99 8.31 -1.79
C VAL A 104 12.43 8.01 -3.19
N GLU A 105 12.47 6.75 -3.64
CA GLU A 105 11.90 6.34 -4.92
C GLU A 105 10.38 6.46 -4.96
N ARG A 106 9.70 6.19 -3.83
CA ARG A 106 8.27 6.42 -3.67
C ARG A 106 7.93 7.92 -3.81
N LEU A 107 8.70 8.79 -3.12
CA LEU A 107 8.55 10.25 -3.22
C LEU A 107 8.74 10.70 -4.67
N ARG A 108 9.83 10.29 -5.32
CA ARG A 108 10.09 10.62 -6.74
C ARG A 108 8.91 10.22 -7.62
N SER A 109 8.37 9.01 -7.43
CA SER A 109 7.18 8.53 -8.16
C SER A 109 5.95 9.37 -7.87
N GLY A 110 5.75 9.79 -6.62
CA GLY A 110 4.62 10.64 -6.20
C GLY A 110 4.65 12.02 -6.85
N ILE A 111 5.79 12.69 -6.76
CA ILE A 111 5.99 14.01 -7.36
C ILE A 111 5.92 13.95 -8.90
N THR A 112 6.51 12.92 -9.51
CA THR A 112 6.39 12.70 -10.95
C THR A 112 4.92 12.60 -11.39
N HIS A 113 4.14 11.84 -10.65
CA HIS A 113 2.71 11.68 -10.93
C HIS A 113 1.94 12.99 -10.77
N GLN A 114 2.20 13.73 -9.70
CA GLN A 114 1.58 15.03 -9.46
C GLN A 114 1.89 16.03 -10.58
N LEU A 115 3.15 16.12 -11.00
CA LEU A 115 3.55 16.97 -12.13
C LEU A 115 2.89 16.57 -13.45
N ALA A 116 2.57 15.28 -13.63
CA ALA A 116 1.89 14.80 -14.83
C ALA A 116 0.38 15.06 -14.82
N THR A 117 -0.25 15.16 -13.66
CA THR A 117 -1.71 15.20 -13.49
C THR A 117 -2.23 16.55 -13.02
N SER A 118 -1.41 17.32 -12.30
CA SER A 118 -1.77 18.66 -11.81
C SER A 118 -1.35 19.75 -12.78
N ARG A 119 -2.20 20.78 -12.89
CA ARG A 119 -1.89 22.01 -13.61
C ARG A 119 -1.25 23.09 -12.72
N THR A 120 -1.19 22.87 -11.42
CA THR A 120 -0.59 23.81 -10.48
C THR A 120 0.91 23.55 -10.32
N PRO A 121 1.73 24.60 -10.17
CA PRO A 121 3.15 24.47 -9.87
C PRO A 121 3.36 23.68 -8.56
N LEU A 122 4.45 22.91 -8.50
CA LEU A 122 4.87 22.19 -7.32
C LEU A 122 5.21 23.16 -6.18
N THR A 123 4.69 22.89 -4.99
CA THR A 123 4.92 23.70 -3.79
C THR A 123 5.75 22.92 -2.76
N HIS A 124 6.25 23.62 -1.73
CA HIS A 124 6.92 22.97 -0.59
C HIS A 124 5.99 22.01 0.17
N ARG A 125 4.67 22.30 0.19
CA ARG A 125 3.66 21.43 0.83
C ARG A 125 3.52 20.09 0.11
N ASP A 126 3.70 20.09 -1.20
CA ASP A 126 3.66 18.86 -1.99
C ASP A 126 4.85 17.95 -1.67
N ILE A 127 6.05 18.55 -1.56
CA ILE A 127 7.26 17.83 -1.15
C ILE A 127 7.11 17.30 0.29
N GLN A 128 6.62 18.14 1.21
CA GLN A 128 6.40 17.76 2.60
C GLN A 128 5.36 16.62 2.73
N GLY A 129 4.24 16.73 2.03
CA GLY A 129 3.22 15.67 2.02
C GLY A 129 3.72 14.38 1.38
N ALA A 130 4.52 14.50 0.31
CA ALA A 130 5.18 13.32 -0.27
C ALA A 130 6.22 12.71 0.69
N PHE A 131 6.98 13.50 1.42
CA PHE A 131 7.91 13.02 2.43
C PHE A 131 7.19 12.27 3.55
N GLN A 132 6.16 12.86 4.15
CA GLN A 132 5.40 12.24 5.25
C GLN A 132 4.82 10.87 4.90
N ARG A 133 4.39 10.67 3.64
CA ARG A 133 3.90 9.35 3.18
C ARG A 133 4.99 8.27 3.13
N GLY A 134 6.25 8.62 3.21
CA GLY A 134 7.38 7.70 3.26
C GLY A 134 7.91 7.43 4.67
N LEU A 135 7.38 8.07 5.69
CA LEU A 135 7.65 7.77 7.10
C LEU A 135 6.77 6.58 7.53
N TYR A 136 7.25 5.39 7.30
CA TYR A 136 6.45 4.17 7.45
C TYR A 136 6.34 3.67 8.89
N ALA A 137 7.36 3.86 9.71
CA ALA A 137 7.38 3.32 11.07
C ALA A 137 6.16 3.76 11.92
N PRO A 138 5.80 5.06 12.02
CA PRO A 138 4.63 5.47 12.77
C PRO A 138 3.31 4.98 12.14
N GLN A 139 3.26 4.81 10.81
CA GLN A 139 2.09 4.28 10.11
C GLN A 139 1.88 2.81 10.43
N LEU A 140 2.94 2.00 10.34
CA LEU A 140 2.88 0.56 10.62
C LEU A 140 2.63 0.26 12.09
N ARG A 141 3.16 1.07 13.02
CA ARG A 141 2.81 0.91 14.45
C ARG A 141 1.32 1.05 14.69
N ARG A 142 0.62 1.96 14.00
CA ARG A 142 -0.85 2.07 14.11
C ARG A 142 -1.56 0.84 13.53
N VAL A 143 -1.08 0.34 12.39
CA VAL A 143 -1.65 -0.89 11.81
C VAL A 143 -1.48 -2.07 12.76
N LEU A 144 -0.27 -2.27 13.29
CA LEU A 144 0.05 -3.37 14.21
C LEU A 144 -0.59 -3.20 15.60
N ALA A 145 -1.01 -2.00 15.98
CA ALA A 145 -1.81 -1.76 17.17
C ALA A 145 -3.30 -2.13 16.96
N ALA A 146 -3.79 -2.02 15.72
CA ALA A 146 -5.18 -2.29 15.38
C ALA A 146 -5.42 -3.76 14.96
N PHE A 147 -4.39 -4.46 14.45
CA PHE A 147 -4.49 -5.82 13.95
C PHE A 147 -3.38 -6.71 14.51
N PRO A 148 -3.69 -7.99 14.83
CA PRO A 148 -2.67 -8.99 15.15
C PRO A 148 -1.66 -9.12 14.00
N ALA A 149 -0.39 -9.39 14.33
CA ALA A 149 0.68 -9.44 13.34
C ALA A 149 0.44 -10.50 12.24
N GLU A 150 -0.19 -11.63 12.60
CA GLU A 150 -0.56 -12.70 11.68
C GLU A 150 -1.65 -12.31 10.67
N GLN A 151 -2.38 -11.23 10.92
CA GLN A 151 -3.33 -10.66 9.97
C GLN A 151 -2.70 -9.61 9.04
N VAL A 152 -1.41 -9.27 9.20
CA VAL A 152 -0.76 -8.21 8.44
C VAL A 152 0.37 -8.76 7.58
N LEU A 153 0.23 -8.67 6.26
CA LEU A 153 1.30 -8.96 5.32
C LEU A 153 1.94 -7.66 4.82
N ILE A 154 3.22 -7.50 5.13
CA ILE A 154 4.02 -6.39 4.62
C ILE A 154 4.91 -6.93 3.51
N GLY A 155 4.67 -6.45 2.29
CA GLY A 155 5.47 -6.73 1.11
C GLY A 155 6.42 -5.58 0.80
N GLN A 156 7.43 -5.87 -0.01
CA GLN A 156 8.42 -4.90 -0.49
C GLN A 156 8.38 -4.84 -2.01
N TYR A 157 8.11 -3.66 -2.58
CA TYR A 157 7.98 -3.48 -4.03
C TYR A 157 9.20 -4.00 -4.80
N GLU A 158 10.39 -3.78 -4.26
CA GLU A 158 11.65 -4.23 -4.87
C GLU A 158 11.77 -5.76 -4.85
N ALA A 159 11.26 -6.43 -3.82
CA ALA A 159 11.17 -7.90 -3.79
C ALA A 159 10.15 -8.40 -4.84
N CYS A 160 8.97 -7.78 -4.89
CA CYS A 160 7.95 -8.08 -5.90
C CYS A 160 8.47 -7.86 -7.33
N ARG A 161 9.38 -6.92 -7.55
CA ARG A 161 10.01 -6.69 -8.87
C ARG A 161 11.11 -7.70 -9.18
N ALA A 162 11.80 -8.20 -8.17
CA ALA A 162 12.88 -9.18 -8.34
C ALA A 162 12.35 -10.60 -8.59
N ASP A 163 11.32 -10.99 -7.86
CA ASP A 163 10.67 -12.29 -8.01
C ASP A 163 9.14 -12.15 -7.81
N PRO A 164 8.44 -11.68 -8.84
CA PRO A 164 6.99 -11.44 -8.73
C PRO A 164 6.18 -12.72 -8.53
N ALA A 165 6.67 -13.87 -9.02
CA ALA A 165 5.96 -15.14 -8.88
C ALA A 165 5.98 -15.63 -7.42
N ALA A 166 7.16 -15.63 -6.79
CA ALA A 166 7.29 -16.04 -5.39
C ALA A 166 6.52 -15.11 -4.43
N GLU A 167 6.62 -13.78 -4.62
CA GLU A 167 5.91 -12.83 -3.77
C GLU A 167 4.38 -12.87 -3.98
N LEU A 168 3.93 -13.15 -5.21
CA LEU A 168 2.50 -13.37 -5.48
C LEU A 168 2.01 -14.65 -4.79
N ALA A 169 2.75 -15.75 -4.92
CA ALA A 169 2.40 -17.01 -4.26
C ALA A 169 2.29 -16.82 -2.73
N ARG A 170 3.23 -16.11 -2.12
CA ARG A 170 3.19 -15.73 -0.69
C ARG A 170 1.95 -14.89 -0.34
N THR A 171 1.58 -13.96 -1.22
CA THR A 171 0.38 -13.12 -1.03
C THR A 171 -0.90 -13.96 -1.11
N ILE A 172 -1.00 -14.86 -2.08
CA ILE A 172 -2.16 -15.74 -2.29
C ILE A 172 -2.31 -16.73 -1.12
N GLU A 173 -1.21 -17.32 -0.67
CA GLU A 173 -1.20 -18.16 0.54
C GLU A 173 -1.66 -17.38 1.78
N PHE A 174 -1.13 -16.17 1.97
CA PHE A 174 -1.57 -15.30 3.06
C PHE A 174 -3.07 -14.97 2.97
N LEU A 175 -3.64 -14.84 1.79
CA LEU A 175 -5.09 -14.67 1.60
C LEU A 175 -5.89 -15.97 1.81
N GLY A 176 -5.23 -17.09 2.09
CA GLY A 176 -5.86 -18.40 2.31
C GLY A 176 -6.44 -19.00 1.05
N LEU A 177 -5.91 -18.62 -0.11
CA LEU A 177 -6.34 -19.08 -1.41
C LEU A 177 -5.41 -20.18 -1.94
N PRO A 178 -5.91 -21.11 -2.75
CA PRO A 178 -5.06 -22.09 -3.42
C PRO A 178 -4.11 -21.41 -4.43
N PRO A 179 -2.96 -22.04 -4.76
CA PRO A 179 -2.08 -21.55 -5.81
C PRO A 179 -2.82 -21.41 -7.15
N PHE A 180 -2.43 -20.42 -7.95
CA PHE A 180 -2.91 -20.24 -9.32
C PHE A 180 -1.79 -19.73 -10.22
N GLU A 181 -1.99 -19.85 -11.53
CA GLU A 181 -1.08 -19.31 -12.54
C GLU A 181 -1.67 -17.99 -13.09
N PRO A 182 -0.99 -16.85 -12.90
CA PRO A 182 -1.43 -15.58 -13.48
C PRO A 182 -1.30 -15.61 -15.02
N SER A 183 -2.04 -14.72 -15.69
CA SER A 183 -2.01 -14.62 -17.14
C SER A 183 -0.61 -14.28 -17.68
N ALA A 184 -0.29 -14.73 -18.89
CA ALA A 184 0.99 -14.49 -19.52
C ALA A 184 1.30 -12.98 -19.61
N GLY A 185 2.46 -12.57 -19.11
CA GLY A 185 2.90 -11.16 -19.09
C GLY A 185 2.37 -10.33 -17.91
N ALA A 186 1.42 -10.81 -17.12
CA ALA A 186 0.89 -10.07 -15.98
C ALA A 186 1.98 -9.76 -14.94
N LEU A 187 2.89 -10.69 -14.73
CA LEU A 187 4.02 -10.54 -13.81
C LEU A 187 5.05 -9.49 -14.29
N GLU A 188 5.12 -9.20 -15.58
CA GLU A 188 6.09 -8.26 -16.16
C GLU A 188 5.65 -6.80 -16.05
N GLY A 189 4.35 -6.58 -15.89
CA GLY A 189 3.71 -5.29 -16.12
C GLY A 189 3.65 -4.38 -14.92
N ALA A 190 4.06 -3.12 -15.11
CA ALA A 190 3.57 -2.02 -14.29
C ALA A 190 2.22 -1.54 -14.88
N VAL A 191 1.13 -1.73 -14.15
CA VAL A 191 -0.14 -1.09 -14.46
C VAL A 191 0.07 0.42 -14.29
N ASN A 192 -0.13 1.21 -15.34
CA ASN A 192 0.11 2.66 -15.38
C ASN A 192 1.58 3.11 -15.28
N PRO A 193 2.46 2.74 -16.23
CA PRO A 193 3.79 3.33 -16.28
C PRO A 193 3.67 4.85 -16.53
N THR A 194 4.31 5.65 -15.68
CA THR A 194 4.38 7.09 -15.91
C THR A 194 5.29 7.36 -17.08
N THR A 195 4.73 7.84 -18.19
CA THR A 195 5.47 8.20 -19.42
C THR A 195 6.12 9.59 -19.35
N SER A 196 5.79 10.38 -18.34
CA SER A 196 6.31 11.73 -18.11
C SER A 196 7.76 11.71 -17.64
N ARG A 197 8.46 12.83 -17.88
CA ARG A 197 9.82 13.05 -17.35
C ARG A 197 9.80 12.86 -15.81
N LYS A 198 10.63 11.97 -15.32
CA LYS A 198 10.73 11.68 -13.88
C LYS A 198 11.25 12.91 -13.13
N PHE A 199 10.64 13.18 -11.98
CA PHE A 199 11.16 14.16 -11.04
C PHE A 199 12.51 13.67 -10.49
N GLU A 200 13.52 14.54 -10.56
CA GLU A 200 14.82 14.27 -9.96
C GLU A 200 15.09 15.31 -8.87
N PRO A 201 15.24 14.90 -7.60
CA PRO A 201 15.58 15.82 -6.54
C PRO A 201 16.98 16.40 -6.76
N SER A 202 17.16 17.67 -6.45
CA SER A 202 18.51 18.27 -6.43
C SER A 202 19.39 17.52 -5.42
N PRO A 203 20.74 17.57 -5.54
CA PRO A 203 21.63 16.94 -4.57
C PRO A 203 21.38 17.37 -3.13
N ALA A 204 21.03 18.65 -2.91
CA ALA A 204 20.68 19.16 -1.60
C ALA A 204 19.38 18.57 -1.05
N LEU A 205 18.33 18.50 -1.89
CA LEU A 205 17.06 17.89 -1.51
C LEU A 205 17.24 16.38 -1.26
N ARG A 206 18.01 15.67 -2.11
CA ARG A 206 18.28 14.24 -1.91
C ARG A 206 18.93 13.99 -0.55
N ARG A 207 19.96 14.76 -0.20
CA ARG A 207 20.62 14.67 1.12
C ARG A 207 19.62 14.88 2.25
N ALA A 208 18.82 15.95 2.20
CA ALA A 208 17.81 16.24 3.21
C ALA A 208 16.76 15.12 3.33
N LEU A 209 16.38 14.47 2.21
CA LEU A 209 15.47 13.33 2.22
C LEU A 209 16.11 12.11 2.91
N LEU A 210 17.35 11.80 2.59
CA LEU A 210 18.09 10.70 3.21
C LEU A 210 18.22 10.92 4.72
N GLU A 211 18.71 12.09 5.15
CA GLU A 211 18.82 12.45 6.56
C GLU A 211 17.46 12.38 7.28
N GLY A 212 16.40 12.86 6.62
CA GLY A 212 15.05 12.85 7.18
C GLY A 212 14.41 11.46 7.29
N TYR A 213 14.75 10.52 6.39
CA TYR A 213 14.25 9.15 6.44
C TYR A 213 15.07 8.21 7.32
N ALA A 214 16.34 8.54 7.62
CA ALA A 214 17.23 7.65 8.37
C ALA A 214 16.61 7.14 9.69
N PRO A 215 16.05 7.99 10.58
CA PRO A 215 15.46 7.52 11.82
C PRO A 215 14.23 6.61 11.64
N ASP A 216 13.47 6.79 10.54
CA ASP A 216 12.34 5.95 10.23
C ASP A 216 12.79 4.57 9.72
N LEU A 217 13.81 4.52 8.88
CA LEU A 217 14.40 3.28 8.36
C LEU A 217 15.01 2.42 9.47
N GLU A 218 15.72 3.04 10.43
CA GLU A 218 16.24 2.35 11.61
C GLU A 218 15.11 1.69 12.42
N GLN A 219 14.03 2.42 12.67
CA GLN A 219 12.87 1.89 13.39
C GLN A 219 12.13 0.80 12.61
N LEU A 220 12.13 0.85 11.29
CA LEU A 220 11.48 -0.17 10.45
C LEU A 220 12.14 -1.54 10.60
N SER A 221 13.46 -1.60 10.74
CA SER A 221 14.18 -2.88 10.94
C SER A 221 13.76 -3.58 12.23
N GLU A 222 13.39 -2.80 13.25
CA GLU A 222 12.88 -3.33 14.53
C GLU A 222 11.42 -3.79 14.42
N ILE A 223 10.59 -3.03 13.68
CA ILE A 223 9.14 -3.29 13.54
C ILE A 223 8.89 -4.48 12.61
N ILE A 224 9.72 -4.63 11.57
CA ILE A 224 9.58 -5.64 10.51
C ILE A 224 10.87 -6.42 10.37
N PRO A 225 11.12 -7.45 11.17
CA PRO A 225 12.39 -8.21 11.14
C PRO A 225 12.71 -8.86 9.78
N GLY A 226 11.71 -9.03 8.90
CA GLY A 226 11.89 -9.61 7.57
C GLY A 226 12.07 -8.59 6.44
N LEU A 227 12.14 -7.28 6.73
CA LEU A 227 12.36 -6.25 5.74
C LEU A 227 13.82 -6.22 5.30
N ASP A 228 14.07 -6.47 4.01
CA ASP A 228 15.42 -6.43 3.44
C ASP A 228 15.77 -5.00 2.98
N LEU A 229 16.35 -4.22 3.89
CA LEU A 229 16.79 -2.84 3.60
C LEU A 229 17.86 -2.78 2.50
N SER A 230 18.59 -3.87 2.23
CA SER A 230 19.59 -3.92 1.17
C SER A 230 18.99 -3.75 -0.24
N ARG A 231 17.68 -3.98 -0.38
CA ARG A 231 16.94 -3.73 -1.63
C ARG A 231 16.66 -2.25 -1.88
N TRP A 232 16.77 -1.40 -0.85
CA TRP A 232 16.49 0.02 -0.94
C TRP A 232 17.73 0.85 -1.18
N PRO A 233 17.85 1.56 -2.32
CA PRO A 233 18.97 2.45 -2.61
C PRO A 233 19.24 3.47 -1.49
N SER A 234 18.17 4.06 -0.91
CA SER A 234 18.31 5.04 0.16
C SER A 234 18.92 4.45 1.44
N ALA A 235 18.55 3.22 1.81
CA ALA A 235 19.12 2.55 2.98
C ALA A 235 20.60 2.21 2.78
N ARG A 236 20.97 1.76 1.56
CA ARG A 236 22.40 1.52 1.23
C ARG A 236 23.21 2.80 1.28
N GLU A 237 22.70 3.92 0.77
CA GLU A 237 23.39 5.22 0.83
C GLU A 237 23.58 5.71 2.27
N LEU A 238 22.70 5.32 3.18
CA LEU A 238 22.77 5.64 4.61
C LEU A 238 23.64 4.64 5.40
N GLY A 239 24.09 3.55 4.79
CA GLY A 239 24.84 2.49 5.48
C GLY A 239 23.99 1.67 6.45
N LEU A 240 22.68 1.58 6.21
CA LEU A 240 21.70 0.83 7.02
C LEU A 240 21.41 -0.57 6.45
N ALA A 241 22.12 -0.99 5.42
CA ALA A 241 21.88 -2.24 4.69
C ALA A 241 23.14 -3.10 4.63
#